data_659ae7b836d3de21639ffe3574d0e44b
#
_entry.id   659ae7b836d3de21639ffe3574d0e44b
#
_cell.length_a   1.000
_cell.length_b   1.000
_cell.length_c   1.000
_cell.angle_alpha   90.00
_cell.angle_beta   90.00
_cell.angle_gamma   90.00
#
_symmetry.space_group_name_H-M   'P 1'
#
loop_
_entity.id
_entity.type
_entity.pdbx_description
1 polymer ?
#
loop_
_entity_poly.entity_id
_entity_poly.type
_entity_poly.pdbx_seq_one_letter_code
_entity_poly.pdbx_strand_id
1 'polypeptide(L)'
;MRKILIVFAALMLFCTGADAQKGSQNHVIGFYNLENLFDTYNDPAKNDEEFLPDGKNQWTEVKYQKKLQNMAKVIKSMKEENGVWHALLGVSEIENRLVLEDLVMEPQIAEANYQIIHYDGPDRRGVDVALLYKPEVFTFLD
;
A
#
# COMPACT_ATOMS: atom_id res chain seq x y z
N MET A 1 -35.47 -51.90 55.85
CA MET A 1 -34.65 -50.68 55.86
C MET A 1 -34.10 -50.47 54.49
N ARG A 2 -34.69 -49.55 53.71
CA ARG A 2 -34.32 -49.24 52.32
C ARG A 2 -33.28 -48.12 52.40
N LYS A 3 -32.08 -48.38 51.90
CA LYS A 3 -31.03 -47.38 51.73
C LYS A 3 -31.26 -46.62 50.41
N ILE A 4 -31.65 -45.40 50.51
CA ILE A 4 -31.77 -44.49 49.37
C ILE A 4 -30.38 -43.98 49.01
N LEU A 5 -29.89 -44.37 47.87
CA LEU A 5 -28.63 -43.89 47.28
C LEU A 5 -28.93 -42.62 46.52
N ILE A 6 -28.54 -41.47 47.04
CA ILE A 6 -28.65 -40.20 46.33
C ILE A 6 -27.39 -40.04 45.47
N VAL A 7 -27.56 -40.20 44.15
CA VAL A 7 -26.53 -39.92 43.18
C VAL A 7 -26.57 -38.42 42.88
N PHE A 8 -25.60 -37.66 43.41
CA PHE A 8 -25.37 -36.27 42.99
C PHE A 8 -24.68 -36.30 41.61
N ALA A 9 -25.45 -36.07 40.55
CA ALA A 9 -24.88 -35.78 39.24
C ALA A 9 -24.37 -34.32 39.25
N ALA A 10 -23.08 -34.12 39.47
CA ALA A 10 -22.46 -32.83 39.27
C ALA A 10 -22.40 -32.53 37.77
N LEU A 11 -23.34 -31.73 37.29
CA LEU A 11 -23.34 -31.22 35.93
C LEU A 11 -22.26 -30.11 35.89
N MET A 12 -21.01 -30.49 35.50
CA MET A 12 -19.97 -29.52 35.16
C MET A 12 -20.37 -28.85 33.84
N LEU A 13 -20.98 -27.67 33.93
CA LEU A 13 -21.06 -26.76 32.80
C LEU A 13 -19.62 -26.28 32.51
N PHE A 14 -18.97 -26.94 31.58
CA PHE A 14 -17.80 -26.33 30.92
C PHE A 14 -18.33 -25.18 30.05
N CYS A 15 -18.39 -23.97 30.63
CA CYS A 15 -18.36 -22.74 29.85
C CYS A 15 -16.99 -22.69 29.18
N THR A 16 -16.87 -23.30 28.01
CA THR A 16 -15.79 -22.93 27.11
C THR A 16 -16.09 -21.49 26.64
N GLY A 17 -15.60 -20.52 27.40
CA GLY A 17 -15.44 -19.19 26.92
C GLY A 17 -14.50 -19.29 25.73
N ALA A 18 -15.09 -19.36 24.53
CA ALA A 18 -14.35 -19.07 23.32
C ALA A 18 -14.07 -17.56 23.37
N ASP A 19 -13.05 -17.17 24.13
CA ASP A 19 -12.38 -15.92 23.86
C ASP A 19 -11.80 -16.06 22.47
N ALA A 20 -12.57 -15.61 21.49
CA ALA A 20 -12.03 -15.27 20.18
C ALA A 20 -11.06 -14.11 20.44
N GLN A 21 -9.85 -14.46 20.89
CA GLN A 21 -8.73 -13.58 20.88
C GLN A 21 -8.52 -13.23 19.42
N LYS A 22 -9.16 -12.12 18.98
CA LYS A 22 -8.79 -11.46 17.72
C LYS A 22 -7.30 -11.18 17.87
N GLY A 23 -6.48 -12.04 17.27
CA GLY A 23 -5.05 -11.81 17.24
C GLY A 23 -4.86 -10.37 16.78
N SER A 24 -4.15 -9.56 17.57
CA SER A 24 -3.82 -8.21 17.13
C SER A 24 -2.96 -8.36 15.88
N GLN A 25 -3.52 -8.04 14.73
CA GLN A 25 -2.74 -7.96 13.51
C GLN A 25 -1.96 -6.65 13.57
N ASN A 26 -0.64 -6.76 13.61
CA ASN A 26 0.22 -5.61 13.47
C ASN A 26 0.20 -5.17 12.01
N HIS A 27 -0.19 -3.93 11.77
CA HIS A 27 -0.14 -3.31 10.46
C HIS A 27 1.03 -2.36 10.37
N VAL A 28 1.79 -2.44 9.28
CA VAL A 28 2.90 -1.53 9.01
C VAL A 28 2.39 -0.36 8.20
N ILE A 29 2.76 0.85 8.62
CA ILE A 29 2.50 2.10 7.92
C ILE A 29 3.85 2.71 7.55
N GLY A 30 3.99 3.16 6.32
CA GLY A 30 5.24 3.74 5.83
C GLY A 30 5.02 5.00 5.01
N PHE A 31 6.13 5.63 4.68
CA PHE A 31 6.18 6.76 3.76
C PHE A 31 7.43 6.65 2.88
N TYR A 32 7.28 6.94 1.57
CA TYR A 32 8.38 6.88 0.62
C TYR A 32 8.30 8.03 -0.38
N ASN A 33 9.37 8.82 -0.48
CA ASN A 33 9.52 9.82 -1.53
C ASN A 33 9.99 9.13 -2.81
N LEU A 34 9.20 9.25 -3.89
CA LEU A 34 9.48 8.65 -5.19
C LEU A 34 10.40 9.50 -6.09
N GLU A 35 10.94 10.60 -5.54
CA GLU A 35 12.00 11.41 -6.18
C GLU A 35 11.65 11.85 -7.61
N ASN A 36 10.53 12.56 -7.77
CA ASN A 36 10.01 13.01 -9.06
C ASN A 36 9.72 11.84 -10.01
N LEU A 37 8.74 11.01 -9.65
CA LEU A 37 8.21 9.97 -10.53
C LEU A 37 7.26 10.61 -11.55
N PHE A 38 7.80 10.98 -12.70
CA PHE A 38 7.08 11.52 -13.87
C PHE A 38 6.94 10.44 -14.93
N ASP A 39 5.87 10.52 -15.72
CA ASP A 39 5.77 9.78 -16.99
C ASP A 39 6.57 10.46 -18.11
N THR A 40 6.31 10.14 -19.35
CA THR A 40 7.02 10.69 -20.51
C THR A 40 6.13 11.55 -21.42
N TYR A 41 4.93 11.88 -20.94
CA TYR A 41 3.93 12.66 -21.67
C TYR A 41 3.83 14.06 -21.10
N ASN A 42 3.68 15.06 -21.97
CA ASN A 42 3.55 16.46 -21.56
C ASN A 42 2.14 16.75 -21.02
N ASP A 43 2.03 17.27 -19.82
CA ASP A 43 0.81 17.90 -19.32
C ASP A 43 0.86 19.41 -19.62
N PRO A 44 0.06 19.92 -20.57
CA PRO A 44 0.10 21.34 -20.94
C PRO A 44 -0.33 22.30 -19.82
N ALA A 45 -0.87 21.78 -18.70
CA ALA A 45 -1.24 22.57 -17.53
C ALA A 45 -0.15 22.64 -16.46
N LYS A 46 0.95 21.91 -16.63
CA LYS A 46 2.05 21.77 -15.69
C LYS A 46 3.37 22.23 -16.30
N ASN A 47 4.38 22.45 -15.48
CA ASN A 47 5.75 22.77 -15.91
C ASN A 47 6.60 21.50 -15.77
N ASP A 48 6.35 20.53 -16.62
CA ASP A 48 6.97 19.20 -16.60
C ASP A 48 7.97 18.96 -17.75
N GLU A 49 8.23 20.00 -18.58
CA GLU A 49 9.02 19.88 -19.80
C GLU A 49 10.41 19.29 -19.59
N GLU A 50 10.98 19.43 -18.40
CA GLU A 50 12.29 18.82 -18.10
C GLU A 50 12.23 17.28 -17.94
N PHE A 51 11.03 16.71 -17.76
CA PHE A 51 10.79 15.28 -17.65
C PHE A 51 10.22 14.67 -18.96
N LEU A 52 10.43 15.33 -20.08
CA LEU A 52 10.10 14.81 -21.40
C LEU A 52 11.32 14.14 -22.07
N PRO A 53 11.09 13.27 -23.06
CA PRO A 53 12.18 12.61 -23.80
C PRO A 53 13.15 13.57 -24.49
N ASP A 54 12.68 14.72 -24.93
CA ASP A 54 13.45 15.82 -25.54
C ASP A 54 13.77 16.95 -24.57
N GLY A 55 13.32 16.82 -23.31
CA GLY A 55 13.60 17.78 -22.25
C GLY A 55 15.01 17.70 -21.69
N LYS A 56 15.30 18.57 -20.72
CA LYS A 56 16.61 18.70 -20.07
C LYS A 56 17.14 17.38 -19.51
N ASN A 57 16.27 16.57 -18.90
CA ASN A 57 16.65 15.31 -18.28
C ASN A 57 16.68 14.15 -19.30
N GLN A 58 16.27 14.38 -20.54
CA GLN A 58 16.10 13.33 -21.56
C GLN A 58 15.36 12.13 -20.97
N TRP A 59 14.16 12.41 -20.40
CA TRP A 59 13.39 11.45 -19.65
C TRP A 59 12.64 10.49 -20.58
N THR A 60 13.37 9.49 -21.07
CA THR A 60 12.86 8.52 -22.03
C THR A 60 12.07 7.41 -21.34
N GLU A 61 11.23 6.70 -22.09
CA GLU A 61 10.50 5.53 -21.63
C GLU A 61 11.40 4.49 -20.93
N VAL A 62 12.62 4.28 -21.46
CA VAL A 62 13.60 3.37 -20.84
C VAL A 62 13.99 3.82 -19.43
N LYS A 63 14.16 5.13 -19.23
CA LYS A 63 14.48 5.68 -17.90
C LYS A 63 13.27 5.59 -16.97
N TYR A 64 12.09 5.88 -17.46
CA TYR A 64 10.84 5.76 -16.72
C TYR A 64 10.61 4.34 -16.22
N GLN A 65 10.62 3.36 -17.11
CA GLN A 65 10.49 1.94 -16.77
C GLN A 65 11.56 1.47 -15.77
N LYS A 66 12.80 1.92 -15.96
CA LYS A 66 13.89 1.61 -15.03
C LYS A 66 13.63 2.19 -13.64
N LYS A 67 13.06 3.39 -13.56
CA LYS A 67 12.71 4.03 -12.30
C LYS A 67 11.58 3.27 -11.59
N LEU A 68 10.51 2.91 -12.29
CA LEU A 68 9.43 2.08 -11.74
C LEU A 68 9.97 0.78 -11.12
N GLN A 69 10.82 0.07 -11.86
CA GLN A 69 11.46 -1.16 -11.36
C GLN A 69 12.31 -0.93 -10.10
N ASN A 70 13.04 0.18 -10.05
CA ASN A 70 13.87 0.50 -8.88
C ASN A 70 12.99 0.85 -7.67
N MET A 71 11.93 1.66 -7.84
CA MET A 71 10.98 1.99 -6.78
C MET A 71 10.27 0.74 -6.25
N ALA A 72 9.81 -0.12 -7.16
CA ALA A 72 9.19 -1.39 -6.79
C ALA A 72 10.14 -2.31 -5.99
N LYS A 73 11.44 -2.34 -6.34
CA LYS A 73 12.46 -3.09 -5.56
C LYS A 73 12.60 -2.54 -4.15
N VAL A 74 12.60 -1.21 -3.98
CA VAL A 74 12.69 -0.60 -2.64
C VAL A 74 11.45 -0.96 -1.82
N ILE A 75 10.25 -0.84 -2.37
CA ILE A 75 9.00 -1.20 -1.69
C ILE A 75 9.00 -2.70 -1.31
N LYS A 76 9.50 -3.56 -2.18
CA LYS A 76 9.68 -4.98 -1.89
C LYS A 76 10.68 -5.22 -0.75
N SER A 77 11.81 -4.50 -0.75
CA SER A 77 12.80 -4.61 0.34
C SER A 77 12.21 -4.20 1.69
N MET A 78 11.39 -3.15 1.72
CA MET A 78 10.66 -2.75 2.94
C MET A 78 9.75 -3.87 3.44
N LYS A 79 9.05 -4.57 2.52
CA LYS A 79 8.22 -5.74 2.87
C LYS A 79 9.07 -6.89 3.42
N GLU A 80 10.23 -7.15 2.83
CA GLU A 80 11.13 -8.21 3.27
C GLU A 80 11.69 -7.92 4.67
N GLU A 81 12.05 -6.67 4.95
CA GLU A 81 12.53 -6.20 6.25
C GLU A 81 11.43 -6.28 7.33
N ASN A 82 10.21 -5.89 7.01
CA ASN A 82 9.09 -5.87 7.96
C ASN A 82 8.36 -7.23 8.06
N GLY A 83 8.62 -8.16 7.14
CA GLY A 83 7.94 -9.45 7.05
C GLY A 83 6.52 -9.39 6.43
N VAL A 84 5.97 -8.19 6.25
CA VAL A 84 4.63 -7.94 5.69
C VAL A 84 4.62 -6.71 4.80
N TRP A 85 3.68 -6.65 3.84
CA TRP A 85 3.43 -5.43 3.07
C TRP A 85 2.88 -4.32 3.97
N HIS A 86 3.24 -3.08 3.67
CA HIS A 86 2.64 -1.93 4.33
C HIS A 86 1.13 -1.95 4.11
N ALA A 87 0.37 -1.78 5.18
CA ALA A 87 -1.08 -1.65 5.08
C ALA A 87 -1.48 -0.28 4.50
N LEU A 88 -0.66 0.74 4.82
CA LEU A 88 -0.70 2.08 4.23
C LEU A 88 0.72 2.50 3.88
N LEU A 89 0.93 2.97 2.65
CA LEU A 89 2.19 3.55 2.20
C LEU A 89 1.90 4.91 1.56
N GLY A 90 2.21 5.98 2.30
CA GLY A 90 2.22 7.33 1.78
C GLY A 90 3.35 7.48 0.78
N VAL A 91 3.09 8.13 -0.34
CA VAL A 91 4.11 8.43 -1.35
C VAL A 91 4.06 9.91 -1.72
N SER A 92 5.19 10.46 -2.10
CA SER A 92 5.31 11.85 -2.55
C SER A 92 6.19 11.97 -3.77
N GLU A 93 6.14 13.14 -4.37
CA GLU A 93 6.85 13.45 -5.60
C GLU A 93 6.47 12.51 -6.74
N ILE A 94 5.18 12.34 -6.91
CA ILE A 94 4.56 11.67 -8.07
C ILE A 94 3.87 12.72 -8.92
N GLU A 95 3.84 12.52 -10.22
CA GLU A 95 3.22 13.48 -11.13
C GLU A 95 1.70 13.33 -11.17
N ASN A 96 1.23 12.11 -11.34
CA ASN A 96 -0.18 11.85 -11.57
C ASN A 96 -0.59 10.42 -11.14
N ARG A 97 -1.86 10.10 -11.31
CA ARG A 97 -2.37 8.76 -10.98
C ARG A 97 -1.78 7.67 -11.85
N LEU A 98 -1.50 7.96 -13.14
CA LEU A 98 -1.00 6.96 -14.10
C LEU A 98 0.33 6.36 -13.65
N VAL A 99 1.29 7.20 -13.20
CA VAL A 99 2.59 6.69 -12.73
C VAL A 99 2.46 5.77 -11.53
N LEU A 100 1.42 5.94 -10.71
CA LEU A 100 1.14 5.04 -9.58
C LEU A 100 0.48 3.75 -10.04
N GLU A 101 -0.40 3.80 -11.04
CA GLU A 101 -1.00 2.61 -11.65
C GLU A 101 0.09 1.73 -12.28
N ASP A 102 1.03 2.33 -12.99
CA ASP A 102 2.19 1.62 -13.53
C ASP A 102 3.08 1.04 -12.41
N LEU A 103 3.33 1.81 -11.35
CA LEU A 103 4.15 1.36 -10.23
C LEU A 103 3.54 0.14 -9.52
N VAL A 104 2.24 0.18 -9.19
CA VAL A 104 1.61 -0.93 -8.44
C VAL A 104 1.46 -2.20 -9.29
N MET A 105 1.54 -2.08 -10.61
CA MET A 105 1.53 -3.21 -11.55
C MET A 105 2.93 -3.83 -11.76
N GLU A 106 4.00 -3.22 -11.26
CA GLU A 106 5.34 -3.80 -11.33
C GLU A 106 5.37 -5.21 -10.71
N PRO A 107 5.94 -6.22 -11.41
CA PRO A 107 5.91 -7.62 -10.96
C PRO A 107 6.45 -7.85 -9.54
N GLN A 108 7.36 -6.98 -9.07
CA GLN A 108 7.96 -7.08 -7.75
C GLN A 108 6.99 -6.81 -6.61
N ILE A 109 5.93 -6.02 -6.87
CA ILE A 109 4.98 -5.56 -5.84
C ILE A 109 3.51 -5.80 -6.20
N ALA A 110 3.20 -6.28 -7.41
CA ALA A 110 1.83 -6.51 -7.86
C ALA A 110 1.03 -7.44 -6.91
N GLU A 111 1.68 -8.39 -6.25
CA GLU A 111 1.05 -9.25 -5.25
C GLU A 111 0.55 -8.49 -4.00
N ALA A 112 1.07 -7.29 -3.74
CA ALA A 112 0.59 -6.45 -2.64
C ALA A 112 -0.85 -5.98 -2.85
N ASN A 113 -1.32 -5.97 -4.11
CA ASN A 113 -2.67 -5.56 -4.49
C ASN A 113 -3.05 -4.16 -3.96
N TYR A 114 -2.11 -3.21 -4.05
CA TYR A 114 -2.34 -1.85 -3.58
C TYR A 114 -3.44 -1.15 -4.39
N GLN A 115 -4.34 -0.49 -3.67
CA GLN A 115 -5.26 0.50 -4.22
C GLN A 115 -4.69 1.90 -4.01
N ILE A 116 -5.11 2.85 -4.86
CA ILE A 116 -4.52 4.18 -4.94
C ILE A 116 -5.56 5.24 -4.55
N ILE A 117 -5.19 6.12 -3.63
CA ILE A 117 -5.88 7.37 -3.36
C ILE A 117 -4.94 8.50 -3.80
N HIS A 118 -5.37 9.29 -4.78
CA HIS A 118 -4.63 10.41 -5.33
C HIS A 118 -5.59 11.52 -5.72
N TYR A 119 -5.18 12.75 -5.42
CA TYR A 119 -5.84 13.98 -5.83
C TYR A 119 -4.78 14.95 -6.33
N ASP A 120 -5.09 15.65 -7.43
CA ASP A 120 -4.19 16.66 -7.99
C ASP A 120 -4.00 17.81 -7.02
N GLY A 121 -2.75 18.15 -6.79
CA GLY A 121 -2.32 19.26 -5.94
C GLY A 121 -2.12 20.56 -6.73
N PRO A 122 -1.87 21.66 -6.02
CA PRO A 122 -1.67 22.98 -6.63
C PRO A 122 -0.23 23.22 -7.10
N ASP A 123 0.68 22.26 -7.01
CA ASP A 123 2.07 22.42 -7.44
C ASP A 123 2.14 22.62 -8.96
N ARG A 124 2.85 23.67 -9.37
CA ARG A 124 2.97 24.03 -10.80
C ARG A 124 3.78 23.04 -11.63
N ARG A 125 4.65 22.27 -10.98
CA ARG A 125 5.43 21.22 -11.64
C ARG A 125 4.62 19.93 -11.81
N GLY A 126 3.43 19.86 -11.17
CA GLY A 126 2.62 18.67 -11.14
C GLY A 126 3.10 17.64 -10.11
N VAL A 127 3.80 18.06 -9.05
CA VAL A 127 4.29 17.11 -8.04
C VAL A 127 3.28 16.96 -6.92
N ASP A 128 2.81 15.75 -6.71
CA ASP A 128 1.73 15.42 -5.79
C ASP A 128 2.14 14.43 -4.70
N VAL A 129 1.20 14.17 -3.80
CA VAL A 129 1.24 13.13 -2.79
C VAL A 129 0.10 12.14 -3.01
N ALA A 130 0.31 10.90 -2.62
CA ALA A 130 -0.72 9.88 -2.71
C ALA A 130 -0.62 8.87 -1.57
N LEU A 131 -1.62 8.01 -1.48
CA LEU A 131 -1.66 6.91 -0.55
C LEU A 131 -1.92 5.61 -1.30
N LEU A 132 -1.03 4.65 -1.11
CA LEU A 132 -1.23 3.26 -1.50
C LEU A 132 -1.77 2.51 -0.27
N TYR A 133 -2.86 1.76 -0.42
CA TYR A 133 -3.45 1.03 0.69
C TYR A 133 -3.85 -0.39 0.31
N LYS A 134 -3.88 -1.26 1.30
CA LYS A 134 -4.35 -2.65 1.13
C LYS A 134 -5.85 -2.73 1.36
N PRO A 135 -6.65 -3.12 0.36
CA PRO A 135 -8.11 -3.14 0.45
C PRO A 135 -8.63 -4.20 1.45
N GLU A 136 -7.83 -5.22 1.77
CA GLU A 136 -8.18 -6.20 2.80
C GLU A 136 -8.05 -5.67 4.23
N VAL A 137 -7.39 -4.50 4.42
CA VAL A 137 -7.17 -3.87 5.73
C VAL A 137 -8.01 -2.61 5.87
N PHE A 138 -8.08 -1.80 4.82
CA PHE A 138 -8.75 -0.50 4.82
C PHE A 138 -9.77 -0.39 3.71
N THR A 139 -10.86 0.30 4.02
CA THR A 139 -11.86 0.71 3.03
C THR A 139 -11.81 2.21 2.90
N PHE A 140 -11.65 2.69 1.66
CA PHE A 140 -11.77 4.11 1.38
C PHE A 140 -13.24 4.55 1.54
N LEU A 141 -13.44 5.65 2.26
CA LEU A 141 -14.74 6.29 2.44
C LEU A 141 -14.64 7.69 1.85
N ASP A 142 -15.59 8.06 0.97
CA ASP A 142 -15.74 9.43 0.43
C ASP A 142 -16.28 10.39 1.49
#